data_0f7dcc2e74933e8defc025fa5a838970
#
_entry.id   0f7dcc2e74933e8defc025fa5a838970
#
_cell.length_a   1.000
_cell.length_b   1.000
_cell.length_c   1.000
_cell.angle_alpha   90.00
_cell.angle_beta   90.00
_cell.angle_gamma   90.00
#
_symmetry.space_group_name_H-M   'P 1'
#
loop_
_entity.id
_entity.type
_entity.pdbx_description
1 polymer ?
#
loop_
_entity_poly.entity_id
_entity_poly.type
_entity_poly.pdbx_seq_one_letter_code
_entity_poly.pdbx_strand_id
1 'polypeptide(L)'
;MLEELKKRVYEANMLLPKYGLVTFTWGNVSEIDRESGLFVIKPSGVDYDLLTPDDMVVMDLNGNKVEGRYRPSSDTPTHLELYKAFPEIGGIVHTHSSYATSWADRKSVV
;
A
#
# COMPACT_ATOMS: atom_id res chain seq x y z
N MET A 1 6.03 -12.83 -7.26
CA MET A 1 6.30 -12.68 -5.82
C MET A 1 5.11 -12.02 -5.15
N LEU A 2 4.59 -12.64 -4.09
CA LEU A 2 3.48 -12.11 -3.28
C LEU A 2 2.22 -11.78 -4.09
N GLU A 3 1.83 -12.67 -5.01
CA GLU A 3 0.72 -12.41 -5.93
C GLU A 3 -0.61 -12.18 -5.20
N GLU A 4 -0.89 -12.94 -4.14
CA GLU A 4 -2.10 -12.75 -3.35
C GLU A 4 -2.10 -11.42 -2.62
N LEU A 5 -0.95 -11.02 -2.08
CA LEU A 5 -0.81 -9.75 -1.39
C LEU A 5 -0.99 -8.59 -2.36
N LYS A 6 -0.39 -8.68 -3.55
CA LYS A 6 -0.56 -7.67 -4.59
C LYS A 6 -2.02 -7.51 -4.97
N LYS A 7 -2.75 -8.62 -5.10
CA LYS A 7 -4.17 -8.58 -5.45
C LYS A 7 -4.98 -7.88 -4.37
N ARG A 8 -4.73 -8.20 -3.09
CA ARG A 8 -5.43 -7.56 -1.99
C ARG A 8 -5.14 -6.07 -1.92
N VAL A 9 -3.89 -5.68 -2.08
CA VAL A 9 -3.50 -4.27 -2.07
C VAL A 9 -4.11 -3.53 -3.25
N TYR A 10 -4.14 -4.16 -4.43
CA TYR A 10 -4.80 -3.58 -5.59
C TYR A 10 -6.28 -3.35 -5.30
N GLU A 11 -6.98 -4.37 -4.82
CA GLU A 11 -8.42 -4.26 -4.54
C GLU A 11 -8.71 -3.19 -3.49
N ALA A 12 -7.89 -3.12 -2.45
CA ALA A 12 -8.06 -2.10 -1.42
C ALA A 12 -7.83 -0.69 -1.97
N ASN A 13 -6.83 -0.51 -2.84
CA ASN A 13 -6.60 0.78 -3.47
C ASN A 13 -7.78 1.20 -4.35
N MET A 14 -8.40 0.26 -5.06
CA MET A 14 -9.53 0.55 -5.93
C MET A 14 -10.79 0.98 -5.17
N LEU A 15 -10.87 0.65 -3.88
CA LEU A 15 -11.98 1.13 -3.06
C LEU A 15 -11.90 2.62 -2.77
N LEU A 16 -10.70 3.21 -2.81
CA LEU A 16 -10.53 4.63 -2.49
C LEU A 16 -11.28 5.54 -3.46
N PRO A 17 -11.08 5.44 -4.78
CA PRO A 17 -11.86 6.26 -5.71
C PRO A 17 -13.33 5.87 -5.75
N LYS A 18 -13.64 4.59 -5.56
CA LYS A 18 -15.03 4.11 -5.56
C LYS A 18 -15.88 4.79 -4.50
N TYR A 19 -15.30 5.08 -3.33
CA TYR A 19 -15.99 5.73 -2.23
C TYR A 19 -15.68 7.23 -2.13
N GLY A 20 -15.03 7.80 -3.14
CA GLY A 20 -14.76 9.23 -3.17
C GLY A 20 -13.75 9.69 -2.12
N LEU A 21 -12.87 8.81 -1.65
CA LEU A 21 -11.92 9.11 -0.60
C LEU A 21 -10.64 9.77 -1.11
N VAL A 22 -10.43 9.78 -2.42
CA VAL A 22 -9.22 10.33 -3.03
C VAL A 22 -9.59 11.06 -4.31
N THR A 23 -8.68 11.94 -4.78
CA THR A 23 -8.80 12.64 -6.06
C THR A 23 -7.56 12.37 -6.90
N PHE A 24 -7.73 12.31 -8.23
CA PHE A 24 -6.65 12.04 -9.19
C PHE A 24 -5.96 10.72 -8.85
N THR A 25 -4.62 10.76 -8.68
CA THR A 25 -3.82 9.58 -8.32
C THR A 25 -3.42 9.58 -6.84
N TRP A 26 -3.90 10.55 -6.08
CA TRP A 26 -3.56 10.70 -4.66
C TRP A 26 -4.25 9.63 -3.82
N GLY A 27 -3.66 9.37 -2.67
CA GLY A 27 -4.15 8.33 -1.78
C GLY A 27 -3.57 6.97 -2.13
N ASN A 28 -3.46 6.10 -1.15
CA ASN A 28 -2.89 4.78 -1.37
C ASN A 28 -3.14 3.87 -0.19
N VAL A 29 -3.01 2.58 -0.45
CA VAL A 29 -3.08 1.52 0.55
C VAL A 29 -1.84 0.66 0.38
N SER A 30 -1.25 0.23 1.48
CA SER A 30 -0.21 -0.79 1.47
C SER A 30 -0.54 -1.87 2.49
N GLU A 31 0.09 -3.03 2.33
CA GLU A 31 -0.05 -4.14 3.26
C GLU A 31 1.30 -4.85 3.35
N ILE A 32 1.66 -5.28 4.56
CA ILE A 32 2.94 -5.93 4.81
C ILE A 32 2.74 -7.42 5.07
N ASP A 33 3.68 -8.22 4.56
CA ASP A 33 3.84 -9.61 4.94
C ASP A 33 4.98 -9.66 5.96
N ARG A 34 4.61 -9.80 7.24
CA ARG A 34 5.60 -9.78 8.33
C ARG A 34 6.57 -10.96 8.26
N GLU A 35 6.14 -12.07 7.68
CA GLU A 35 6.98 -13.25 7.56
C GLU A 35 8.18 -12.99 6.64
N SER A 36 7.97 -12.33 5.51
CA SER A 36 9.06 -12.01 4.58
C SER A 36 9.67 -10.64 4.84
N GLY A 37 9.00 -9.77 5.60
CA GLY A 37 9.43 -8.40 5.81
C GLY A 37 9.24 -7.51 4.60
N LEU A 38 8.34 -7.88 3.69
CA LEU A 38 8.08 -7.12 2.46
C LEU A 38 6.69 -6.52 2.52
N PHE A 39 6.55 -5.28 2.04
CA PHE A 39 5.23 -4.68 1.89
C PHE A 39 4.97 -4.32 0.44
N VAL A 40 3.68 -4.29 0.09
CA VAL A 40 3.21 -3.99 -1.27
C VAL A 40 2.47 -2.67 -1.21
N ILE A 41 2.78 -1.77 -2.13
CA ILE A 41 2.20 -0.45 -2.18
C ILE A 41 1.87 -0.06 -3.62
N LYS A 42 0.91 0.84 -3.76
CA LYS A 42 0.51 1.38 -5.04
C LYS A 42 1.67 2.14 -5.70
N PRO A 43 1.84 2.04 -7.03
CA PRO A 43 2.84 2.84 -7.73
C PRO A 43 2.47 4.32 -7.78
N SER A 44 3.47 5.15 -8.00
CA SER A 44 3.30 6.60 -8.12
C SER A 44 2.78 6.97 -9.51
N GLY A 45 1.81 7.88 -9.55
CA GLY A 45 1.42 8.53 -10.80
C GLY A 45 0.70 7.67 -11.83
N VAL A 46 0.17 6.53 -11.43
CA VAL A 46 -0.63 5.68 -12.32
C VAL A 46 -2.10 5.92 -12.02
N ASP A 47 -2.89 6.25 -13.05
CA ASP A 47 -4.32 6.45 -12.88
C ASP A 47 -5.00 5.18 -12.38
N TYR A 48 -5.98 5.34 -11.49
CA TYR A 48 -6.73 4.20 -10.96
C TYR A 48 -7.34 3.36 -12.07
N ASP A 49 -7.80 3.99 -13.15
CA ASP A 49 -8.43 3.30 -14.28
C ASP A 49 -7.46 2.40 -15.05
N LEU A 50 -6.17 2.67 -14.95
CA LEU A 50 -5.13 1.94 -15.67
C LEU A 50 -4.37 0.96 -14.78
N LEU A 51 -4.64 1.00 -13.49
CA LEU A 51 -3.90 0.21 -12.51
C LEU A 51 -4.31 -1.26 -12.58
N THR A 52 -3.33 -2.15 -12.46
CA THR A 52 -3.56 -3.61 -12.39
C THR A 52 -2.84 -4.16 -11.17
N PRO A 53 -3.22 -5.37 -10.70
CA PRO A 53 -2.51 -5.99 -9.58
C PRO A 53 -1.01 -6.17 -9.82
N ASP A 54 -0.61 -6.44 -11.05
CA ASP A 54 0.80 -6.62 -11.40
C ASP A 54 1.61 -5.33 -11.33
N ASP A 55 0.93 -4.19 -11.30
CA ASP A 55 1.59 -2.89 -11.21
C ASP A 55 1.99 -2.53 -9.77
N MET A 56 1.51 -3.30 -8.79
CA MET A 56 1.86 -3.05 -7.39
C MET A 56 3.36 -3.23 -7.18
N VAL A 57 3.91 -2.44 -6.29
CA VAL A 57 5.35 -2.40 -6.02
C VAL A 57 5.66 -3.10 -4.70
N VAL A 58 6.66 -3.96 -4.72
CA VAL A 58 7.12 -4.67 -3.51
C VAL A 58 8.36 -3.98 -2.97
N MET A 59 8.30 -3.61 -1.69
CA MET A 59 9.37 -2.90 -0.99
C MET A 59 9.83 -3.70 0.21
N ASP A 60 11.12 -3.56 0.56
CA ASP A 60 11.61 -4.10 1.81
C ASP A 60 11.62 -3.01 2.90
N LEU A 61 11.94 -3.39 4.13
CA LEU A 61 11.96 -2.45 5.26
C LEU A 61 13.23 -1.61 5.33
N ASN A 62 14.13 -1.78 4.38
CA ASN A 62 15.29 -0.90 4.22
C ASN A 62 15.05 0.21 3.19
N GLY A 63 13.86 0.22 2.60
CA GLY A 63 13.51 1.24 1.62
C GLY A 63 13.89 0.89 0.20
N ASN A 64 14.23 -0.37 -0.07
CA ASN A 64 14.62 -0.81 -1.41
C ASN A 64 13.44 -1.43 -2.14
N LYS A 65 13.31 -1.12 -3.44
CA LYS A 65 12.32 -1.78 -4.27
C LYS A 65 12.82 -3.18 -4.62
N VAL A 66 12.00 -4.17 -4.30
CA VAL A 66 12.30 -5.57 -4.55
C VAL A 66 11.74 -6.02 -5.90
N GLU A 67 10.53 -5.56 -6.23
CA GLU A 67 9.87 -5.92 -7.48
C GLU A 67 8.92 -4.82 -7.91
N GLY A 68 8.80 -4.61 -9.22
CA GLY A 68 7.86 -3.65 -9.79
C GLY A 68 8.51 -2.80 -10.86
N ARG A 69 7.73 -2.50 -11.93
CA ARG A 69 8.23 -1.70 -13.05
C ARG A 69 8.08 -0.20 -12.84
N TYR A 70 7.22 0.20 -11.92
CA TYR A 70 6.98 1.61 -11.61
C TYR A 70 7.69 2.01 -10.34
N ARG A 71 7.81 3.30 -10.13
CA ARG A 71 8.27 3.82 -8.84
C ARG A 71 7.15 3.64 -7.81
N PRO A 72 7.49 3.32 -6.56
CA PRO A 72 6.48 3.24 -5.51
C PRO A 72 5.86 4.62 -5.24
N SER A 73 4.69 4.63 -4.61
CA SER A 73 4.03 5.85 -4.19
C SER A 73 5.01 6.80 -3.49
N SER A 74 4.84 8.10 -3.69
CA SER A 74 5.65 9.11 -2.99
C SER A 74 5.44 9.07 -1.47
N ASP A 75 4.38 8.42 -1.01
CA ASP A 75 4.12 8.25 0.42
C ASP A 75 4.84 7.05 1.03
N THR A 76 5.58 6.29 0.23
CA THR A 76 6.29 5.10 0.69
C THR A 76 7.18 5.35 1.91
N PRO A 77 7.94 6.45 2.01
CA PRO A 77 8.73 6.71 3.22
C PRO A 77 7.90 6.75 4.50
N THR A 78 6.70 7.32 4.44
CA THR A 78 5.81 7.36 5.60
C THR A 78 5.29 5.97 5.95
N HIS A 79 4.89 5.18 4.95
CA HIS A 79 4.46 3.80 5.18
C HIS A 79 5.58 2.98 5.80
N LEU A 80 6.81 3.14 5.28
CA LEU A 80 7.98 2.44 5.79
C LEU A 80 8.21 2.74 7.27
N GLU A 81 8.17 4.03 7.64
CA GLU A 81 8.39 4.44 9.02
C GLU A 81 7.32 3.88 9.96
N LEU A 82 6.07 3.86 9.50
CA LEU A 82 4.97 3.32 10.30
C LEU A 82 5.12 1.80 10.51
N TYR A 83 5.52 1.07 9.47
CA TYR A 83 5.75 -0.37 9.61
C TYR A 83 6.90 -0.69 10.55
N LYS A 84 7.93 0.16 10.57
CA LYS A 84 9.08 -0.03 11.48
C LYS A 84 8.72 0.35 12.91
N ALA A 85 7.93 1.41 13.08
CA ALA A 85 7.56 1.90 14.41
C ALA A 85 6.49 1.02 15.08
N PHE A 86 5.62 0.38 14.30
CA PHE A 86 4.49 -0.39 14.81
C PHE A 86 4.51 -1.81 14.25
N PRO A 87 5.28 -2.72 14.88
CA PRO A 87 5.45 -4.08 14.35
C PRO A 87 4.17 -4.90 14.24
N GLU A 88 3.12 -4.51 14.94
CA GLU A 88 1.86 -5.24 14.97
C GLU A 88 0.88 -4.86 13.87
N ILE A 89 1.11 -3.75 13.15
CA ILE A 89 0.17 -3.37 12.08
C ILE A 89 0.42 -4.18 10.82
N GLY A 90 -0.66 -4.47 10.09
CA GLY A 90 -0.61 -5.23 8.86
C GLY A 90 -0.84 -4.42 7.60
N GLY A 91 -1.41 -3.23 7.72
CA GLY A 91 -1.69 -2.40 6.57
C GLY A 91 -1.87 -0.94 6.93
N ILE A 92 -1.76 -0.08 5.93
CA ILE A 92 -1.86 1.38 6.08
C ILE A 92 -2.72 1.92 4.95
N VAL A 93 -3.67 2.78 5.30
CA VAL A 93 -4.51 3.50 4.34
C VAL A 93 -4.21 4.98 4.47
N HIS A 94 -3.90 5.61 3.36
CA HIS A 94 -3.74 7.06 3.28
C HIS A 94 -4.80 7.64 2.36
N THR A 95 -5.60 8.55 2.88
CA THR A 95 -6.54 9.35 2.09
C THR A 95 -6.03 10.79 2.05
N HIS A 96 -6.70 11.64 1.28
CA HIS A 96 -6.20 13.02 1.09
C HIS A 96 -6.15 13.85 2.37
N SER A 97 -6.74 13.40 3.46
CA SER A 97 -6.76 14.18 4.71
C SER A 97 -6.14 13.47 5.91
N SER A 98 -5.86 12.17 5.82
CA SER A 98 -5.38 11.44 6.98
C SER A 98 -4.76 10.09 6.64
N TYR A 99 -4.06 9.53 7.63
CA TYR A 99 -3.60 8.15 7.58
C TYR A 99 -4.42 7.31 8.55
N ALA A 100 -4.64 6.07 8.19
CA ALA A 100 -5.24 5.07 9.05
C ALA A 100 -4.44 3.79 8.96
N THR A 101 -4.33 3.05 10.07
CA THR A 101 -3.59 1.79 10.12
C THR A 101 -4.52 0.65 10.47
N SER A 102 -4.20 -0.54 9.98
CA SER A 102 -4.91 -1.75 10.37
C SER A 102 -3.99 -2.64 11.19
N TRP A 103 -4.60 -3.43 12.07
CA TRP A 103 -3.89 -4.38 12.88
C TRP A 103 -3.55 -5.63 12.07
N ALA A 104 -2.63 -6.44 12.58
CA ALA A 104 -2.16 -7.62 11.88
C ALA A 104 -3.27 -8.61 11.53
N ASP A 105 -4.34 -8.67 12.36
CA ASP A 105 -5.47 -9.55 12.11
C ASP A 105 -6.43 -9.02 11.04
N ARG A 106 -6.24 -7.79 10.60
CA ARG A 106 -7.01 -7.14 9.55
C ARG A 106 -8.50 -7.05 9.79
N LYS A 107 -8.90 -7.05 11.02
CA LYS A 107 -10.32 -6.95 11.35
C LYS A 107 -10.84 -5.53 11.33
N SER A 108 -9.95 -4.56 11.40
CA SER A 108 -10.34 -3.16 11.42
C SER A 108 -9.31 -2.31 10.72
N VAL A 109 -9.80 -1.24 10.10
CA VAL A 109 -8.99 -0.15 9.55
C VAL A 109 -9.44 1.11 10.26
N VAL A 110 -8.49 1.81 10.82
CA VAL A 110 -8.78 3.00 11.62
C VAL A 110 -8.42 4.25 10.85
#